data_c09d873951f253d6211a1f387937318f
#
_entry.id   c09d873951f253d6211a1f387937318f
#
_cell.length_a   1.000
_cell.length_b   1.000
_cell.length_c   1.000
_cell.angle_alpha   90.00
_cell.angle_beta   90.00
_cell.angle_gamma   90.00
#
_symmetry.space_group_name_H-M   'P 1'
#
loop_
_entity.id
_entity.type
_entity.pdbx_description
1 polymer ?
#
loop_
_entity_poly.entity_id
_entity_poly.type
_entity_poly.pdbx_seq_one_letter_code
_entity_poly.pdbx_strand_id
1 'polypeptide(L)'
;MTIGVPTCKNTTLVADIARFLIDNNAEEMVVLGSEGEGVGVVGYEELVSAYHRENIRELTAEDVMREGVTELPSDIPLTVAAQMMKDKKIRVAYMNHNSAGIIYPAAMISYRHIVRHLAAKDESELKDLGLKAERKSPVKEFIARRDNARKEAGVT
;
A
#
# COMPACT_ATOMS: atom_id res chain seq x y z
N MET A 1 5.28 -7.57 -0.37
CA MET A 1 4.36 -6.67 0.35
C MET A 1 5.18 -5.60 1.03
N THR A 2 4.89 -4.36 0.79
CA THR A 2 5.58 -3.25 1.43
C THR A 2 4.76 -2.81 2.63
N ILE A 3 5.37 -2.75 3.80
CA ILE A 3 4.76 -2.13 4.97
C ILE A 3 5.04 -0.63 4.87
N GLY A 4 4.01 0.16 4.85
CA GLY A 4 4.09 1.58 4.57
C GLY A 4 3.67 1.88 3.13
N VAL A 5 2.41 2.22 2.97
CA VAL A 5 1.84 2.60 1.68
C VAL A 5 2.19 4.05 1.40
N PRO A 6 2.76 4.38 0.23
CA PRO A 6 2.92 5.77 -0.17
C PRO A 6 1.58 6.48 -0.23
N THR A 7 1.45 7.59 0.46
CA THR A 7 0.22 8.38 0.52
C THR A 7 0.50 9.85 0.23
N CYS A 8 -0.48 10.54 -0.30
CA CYS A 8 -0.47 11.98 -0.44
C CYS A 8 -1.83 12.57 -0.08
N LYS A 9 -1.88 13.86 0.11
CA LYS A 9 -3.15 14.58 0.29
C LYS A 9 -3.82 14.83 -1.06
N ASN A 10 -5.13 14.97 -1.07
CA ASN A 10 -5.88 15.34 -2.26
C ASN A 10 -5.42 16.67 -2.89
N THR A 11 -4.84 17.56 -2.10
CA THR A 11 -4.28 18.85 -2.53
C THR A 11 -2.83 18.81 -3.00
N THR A 12 -2.16 17.66 -2.93
CA THR A 12 -0.76 17.51 -3.37
C THR A 12 -0.64 17.75 -4.87
N LEU A 13 0.33 18.55 -5.27
CA LEU A 13 0.56 18.86 -6.68
C LEU A 13 1.03 17.63 -7.46
N VAL A 14 0.54 17.50 -8.68
CA VAL A 14 0.92 16.44 -9.62
C VAL A 14 2.44 16.37 -9.82
N ALA A 15 3.11 17.51 -9.91
CA ALA A 15 4.57 17.55 -10.05
C ALA A 15 5.30 16.93 -8.84
N ASP A 16 4.78 17.12 -7.64
CA ASP A 16 5.36 16.53 -6.41
C ASP A 16 5.10 15.03 -6.34
N ILE A 17 3.93 14.57 -6.77
CA ILE A 17 3.61 13.15 -6.89
C ILE A 17 4.56 12.48 -7.88
N ALA A 18 4.72 13.05 -9.08
CA ALA A 18 5.61 12.52 -10.11
C ALA A 18 7.05 12.39 -9.59
N ARG A 19 7.54 13.41 -8.89
CA ARG A 19 8.87 13.41 -8.29
C ARG A 19 9.01 12.32 -7.23
N PHE A 20 8.02 12.17 -6.37
CA PHE A 20 8.01 11.11 -5.35
C PHE A 20 8.05 9.71 -5.98
N LEU A 21 7.24 9.44 -7.00
CA LEU A 21 7.19 8.13 -7.68
C LEU A 21 8.56 7.77 -8.27
N ILE A 22 9.23 8.73 -8.90
CA ILE A 22 10.55 8.52 -9.49
C ILE A 22 11.61 8.28 -8.42
N ASP A 23 11.69 9.17 -7.42
CA ASP A 23 12.73 9.13 -6.38
C ASP A 23 12.63 7.89 -5.48
N ASN A 24 11.44 7.40 -5.24
CA ASN A 24 11.19 6.24 -4.39
C ASN A 24 10.94 4.95 -5.17
N ASN A 25 11.03 4.99 -6.49
CA ASN A 25 10.72 3.84 -7.36
C ASN A 25 9.36 3.21 -7.01
N ALA A 26 8.38 4.05 -6.71
CA ALA A 26 7.03 3.69 -6.38
C ALA A 26 6.15 3.63 -7.64
N GLU A 27 5.16 2.74 -7.65
CA GLU A 27 4.26 2.57 -8.80
C GLU A 27 3.08 3.53 -8.75
N GLU A 28 2.52 3.74 -7.56
CA GLU A 28 1.42 4.67 -7.31
C GLU A 28 1.37 5.11 -5.85
N MET A 29 0.58 6.14 -5.59
CA MET A 29 0.30 6.66 -4.25
C MET A 29 -1.20 6.63 -4.00
N VAL A 30 -1.57 6.36 -2.75
CA VAL A 30 -2.95 6.51 -2.32
C VAL A 30 -3.21 7.97 -1.95
N VAL A 31 -4.29 8.51 -2.49
CA VAL A 31 -4.76 9.85 -2.14
C VAL A 31 -5.65 9.75 -0.92
N LEU A 32 -5.30 10.51 0.10
CA LEU A 32 -6.06 10.57 1.35
C LEU A 32 -7.02 11.77 1.34
N GLY A 33 -8.23 11.51 1.80
CA GLY A 33 -9.20 12.55 2.08
C GLY A 33 -8.94 13.29 3.39
N SER A 34 -9.85 14.15 3.78
CA SER A 34 -9.72 15.03 4.95
C SER A 34 -9.62 14.31 6.29
N GLU A 35 -10.16 13.11 6.38
CA GLU A 35 -10.16 12.29 7.60
C GLU A 35 -9.08 11.19 7.58
N GLY A 36 -8.22 11.19 6.55
CA GLY A 36 -7.17 10.20 6.39
C GLY A 36 -7.62 8.91 5.69
N GLU A 37 -8.85 8.88 5.18
CA GLU A 37 -9.39 7.77 4.39
C GLU A 37 -8.77 7.75 2.99
N GLY A 38 -8.59 6.55 2.41
CA GLY A 38 -8.17 6.39 1.02
C GLY A 38 -9.32 6.70 0.07
N VAL A 39 -9.21 7.75 -0.72
CA VAL A 39 -10.25 8.21 -1.67
C VAL A 39 -9.94 7.88 -3.13
N GLY A 40 -8.67 7.68 -3.45
CA GLY A 40 -8.25 7.36 -4.81
C GLY A 40 -6.77 7.00 -4.88
N VAL A 41 -6.28 6.80 -6.07
CA VAL A 41 -4.88 6.50 -6.36
C VAL A 41 -4.36 7.33 -7.52
N VAL A 42 -3.09 7.70 -7.47
CA VAL A 42 -2.36 8.33 -8.57
C VAL A 42 -1.07 7.56 -8.82
N GLY A 43 -0.93 7.06 -10.01
CA GLY A 43 0.26 6.38 -10.48
C GLY A 43 0.67 6.85 -11.87
N TYR A 44 1.55 6.11 -12.52
CA TYR A 44 2.03 6.45 -13.87
C TYR A 44 0.89 6.55 -14.87
N GLU A 45 -0.11 5.69 -14.79
CA GLU A 45 -1.23 5.67 -15.72
C GLU A 45 -2.07 6.93 -15.63
N GLU A 46 -2.41 7.38 -14.42
CA GLU A 46 -3.15 8.61 -14.19
C GLU A 46 -2.37 9.85 -14.63
N LEU A 47 -1.06 9.89 -14.35
CA LEU A 47 -0.19 10.99 -14.76
C LEU A 47 -0.03 11.07 -16.30
N VAL A 48 0.18 9.93 -16.95
CA VAL A 48 0.29 9.87 -18.41
C VAL A 48 -1.04 10.24 -19.06
N SER A 49 -2.16 9.75 -18.54
CA SER A 49 -3.50 10.08 -19.05
C SER A 49 -3.83 11.57 -18.91
N ALA A 50 -3.33 12.22 -17.86
CA ALA A 50 -3.54 13.65 -17.63
C ALA A 50 -2.52 14.56 -18.33
N TYR A 51 -1.46 14.01 -18.91
CA TYR A 51 -0.31 14.77 -19.42
C TYR A 51 -0.68 15.78 -20.52
N HIS A 52 -1.71 15.53 -21.31
CA HIS A 52 -2.19 16.43 -22.36
C HIS A 52 -2.95 17.67 -21.83
N ARG A 53 -3.29 17.67 -20.55
CA ARG A 53 -4.05 18.78 -19.96
C ARG A 53 -3.15 20.00 -19.80
N GLU A 54 -3.72 21.16 -20.12
CA GLU A 54 -3.06 22.43 -19.83
C GLU A 54 -2.82 22.56 -18.33
N ASN A 55 -1.70 23.18 -17.95
CA ASN A 55 -1.33 23.38 -16.54
C ASN A 55 -1.20 22.10 -15.71
N ILE A 56 -0.85 20.97 -16.33
CA ILE A 56 -0.70 19.67 -15.65
C ILE A 56 0.10 19.76 -14.35
N ARG A 57 1.12 20.62 -14.29
CA ARG A 57 1.98 20.76 -13.10
C ARG A 57 1.30 21.47 -11.93
N GLU A 58 0.26 22.23 -12.19
CA GLU A 58 -0.53 22.95 -11.19
C GLU A 58 -1.75 22.14 -10.71
N LEU A 59 -2.07 21.05 -11.40
CA LEU A 59 -3.14 20.15 -11.00
C LEU A 59 -2.78 19.43 -9.69
N THR A 60 -3.81 19.08 -8.94
CA THR A 60 -3.68 18.35 -7.69
C THR A 60 -3.97 16.86 -7.87
N ALA A 61 -3.68 16.07 -6.84
CA ALA A 61 -4.02 14.66 -6.82
C ALA A 61 -5.51 14.42 -7.10
N GLU A 62 -6.39 15.24 -6.53
CA GLU A 62 -7.84 15.14 -6.73
C GLU A 62 -8.26 15.34 -8.19
N ASP A 63 -7.54 16.19 -8.93
CA ASP A 63 -7.84 16.49 -10.34
C ASP A 63 -7.52 15.33 -11.29
N VAL A 64 -6.61 14.44 -10.90
CA VAL A 64 -6.06 13.39 -11.79
C VAL A 64 -6.25 11.97 -11.27
N MET A 65 -6.58 11.79 -10.00
CA MET A 65 -6.69 10.48 -9.36
C MET A 65 -7.75 9.60 -10.03
N ARG A 66 -7.50 8.30 -10.01
CA ARG A 66 -8.53 7.29 -10.19
C ARG A 66 -9.26 7.13 -8.87
N GLU A 67 -10.57 7.31 -8.87
CA GLU A 67 -11.39 7.18 -7.68
C GLU A 67 -11.40 5.75 -7.13
N GLY A 68 -11.40 5.65 -5.81
CA GLY A 68 -11.41 4.38 -5.10
C GLY A 68 -10.04 3.76 -4.93
N VAL A 69 -9.95 2.87 -3.97
CA VAL A 69 -8.75 2.11 -3.65
C VAL A 69 -9.10 0.63 -3.76
N THR A 70 -8.48 -0.08 -4.70
CA THR A 70 -8.80 -1.50 -4.90
C THR A 70 -8.25 -2.34 -3.78
N GLU A 71 -9.13 -2.98 -3.05
CA GLU A 71 -8.82 -3.81 -1.90
C GLU A 71 -8.72 -5.29 -2.28
N LEU A 72 -7.77 -5.99 -1.67
CA LEU A 72 -7.70 -7.44 -1.63
C LEU A 72 -7.76 -7.93 -0.18
N PRO A 73 -8.42 -9.07 0.06
CA PRO A 73 -8.36 -9.73 1.36
C PRO A 73 -6.92 -10.08 1.73
N SER A 74 -6.58 -9.89 2.98
CA SER A 74 -5.20 -10.06 3.46
C SER A 74 -4.82 -11.51 3.79
N ASP A 75 -5.79 -12.40 3.81
CA ASP A 75 -5.67 -13.81 4.20
C ASP A 75 -5.73 -14.79 3.02
N ILE A 76 -5.73 -14.26 1.79
CA ILE A 76 -5.73 -15.09 0.58
C ILE A 76 -4.30 -15.49 0.18
N PRO A 77 -4.12 -16.66 -0.46
CA PRO A 77 -2.84 -17.04 -1.05
C PRO A 77 -2.38 -16.06 -2.14
N LEU A 78 -1.06 -15.92 -2.30
CA LEU A 78 -0.49 -15.03 -3.32
C LEU A 78 -0.94 -15.37 -4.74
N THR A 79 -1.13 -16.65 -5.04
CA THR A 79 -1.65 -17.12 -6.33
C THR A 79 -3.06 -16.63 -6.61
N VAL A 80 -3.92 -16.60 -5.60
CA VAL A 80 -5.28 -16.07 -5.70
C VAL A 80 -5.25 -14.55 -5.84
N ALA A 81 -4.40 -13.86 -5.08
CA ALA A 81 -4.21 -12.42 -5.22
C ALA A 81 -3.75 -12.05 -6.63
N ALA A 82 -2.78 -12.77 -7.20
CA ALA A 82 -2.30 -12.57 -8.57
C ALA A 82 -3.42 -12.72 -9.60
N GLN A 83 -4.26 -13.76 -9.46
CA GLN A 83 -5.38 -13.98 -10.36
C GLN A 83 -6.43 -12.87 -10.25
N MET A 84 -6.78 -12.46 -9.03
CA MET A 84 -7.72 -11.34 -8.81
C MET A 84 -7.23 -10.03 -9.41
N MET A 85 -5.93 -9.73 -9.25
CA MET A 85 -5.34 -8.53 -9.84
C MET A 85 -5.40 -8.57 -11.37
N LYS A 86 -5.12 -9.72 -11.97
CA LYS A 86 -5.21 -9.91 -13.40
C LYS A 86 -6.65 -9.74 -13.92
N ASP A 87 -7.62 -10.35 -13.26
CA ASP A 87 -9.04 -10.29 -13.64
C ASP A 87 -9.59 -8.86 -13.55
N LYS A 88 -9.17 -8.13 -12.52
CA LYS A 88 -9.52 -6.72 -12.31
C LYS A 88 -8.69 -5.74 -13.15
N LYS A 89 -7.67 -6.21 -13.86
CA LYS A 89 -6.73 -5.40 -14.67
C LYS A 89 -6.03 -4.31 -13.84
N ILE A 90 -5.66 -4.63 -12.62
CA ILE A 90 -4.96 -3.73 -11.71
C ILE A 90 -3.54 -4.21 -11.46
N ARG A 91 -2.60 -3.27 -11.37
CA ARG A 91 -1.18 -3.55 -11.09
C ARG A 91 -0.82 -3.48 -9.63
N VAL A 92 -1.58 -2.73 -8.89
CA VAL A 92 -1.40 -2.52 -7.44
C VAL A 92 -2.74 -2.73 -6.74
N ALA A 93 -2.71 -3.43 -5.64
CA ALA A 93 -3.86 -3.61 -4.77
C ALA A 93 -3.46 -3.37 -3.32
N TYR A 94 -4.43 -3.08 -2.49
CA TYR A 94 -4.22 -2.67 -1.12
C TYR A 94 -4.91 -3.60 -0.14
N MET A 95 -4.34 -3.69 1.03
CA MET A 95 -4.97 -4.26 2.19
C MET A 95 -5.28 -3.14 3.15
N ASN A 96 -6.55 -2.90 3.35
CA ASN A 96 -7.03 -1.82 4.17
C ASN A 96 -7.15 -2.23 5.62
N HIS A 97 -7.02 -1.25 6.49
CA HIS A 97 -7.32 -1.36 7.90
C HIS A 97 -8.49 -0.43 8.24
N ASN A 98 -9.41 -0.92 9.05
CA ASN A 98 -10.52 -0.12 9.56
C ASN A 98 -10.24 0.24 11.02
N SER A 99 -10.22 1.52 11.32
CA SER A 99 -10.11 2.03 12.69
C SER A 99 -11.15 3.12 12.92
N ALA A 100 -12.03 2.89 13.85
CA ALA A 100 -13.11 3.83 14.21
C ALA A 100 -13.98 4.25 13.00
N GLY A 101 -14.25 3.33 12.07
CA GLY A 101 -15.03 3.60 10.86
C GLY A 101 -14.27 4.26 9.70
N ILE A 102 -12.99 4.57 9.89
CA ILE A 102 -12.11 5.11 8.84
C ILE A 102 -11.34 3.95 8.22
N ILE A 103 -11.42 3.81 6.90
CA ILE A 103 -10.70 2.81 6.12
C ILE A 103 -9.47 3.46 5.52
N TYR A 104 -8.29 2.96 5.88
CA TYR A 104 -7.03 3.45 5.34
C TYR A 104 -6.12 2.31 4.86
N PRO A 105 -5.27 2.55 3.86
CA PRO A 105 -4.39 1.53 3.31
C PRO A 105 -3.26 1.22 4.30
N ALA A 106 -3.14 -0.04 4.71
CA ALA A 106 -2.12 -0.51 5.65
C ALA A 106 -0.96 -1.21 4.96
N ALA A 107 -1.22 -1.87 3.83
CA ALA A 107 -0.21 -2.57 3.04
C ALA A 107 -0.61 -2.59 1.56
N MET A 108 0.36 -2.83 0.69
CA MET A 108 0.14 -2.93 -0.75
C MET A 108 0.85 -4.14 -1.34
N ILE A 109 0.28 -4.65 -2.41
CA ILE A 109 0.89 -5.65 -3.27
C ILE A 109 0.85 -5.17 -4.72
N SER A 110 1.94 -5.35 -5.45
CA SER A 110 2.03 -5.00 -6.87
C SER A 110 2.48 -6.19 -7.71
N TYR A 111 2.36 -6.09 -9.01
CA TYR A 111 2.95 -7.05 -9.94
C TYR A 111 4.44 -7.24 -9.69
N ARG A 112 5.13 -6.18 -9.32
CA ARG A 112 6.55 -6.23 -8.99
C ARG A 112 6.83 -7.15 -7.79
N HIS A 113 6.00 -7.14 -6.77
CA HIS A 113 6.12 -8.07 -5.63
C HIS A 113 5.94 -9.53 -6.06
N ILE A 114 4.96 -9.79 -6.94
CA ILE A 114 4.72 -11.14 -7.46
C ILE A 114 5.90 -11.62 -8.29
N VAL A 115 6.42 -10.78 -9.17
CA VAL A 115 7.58 -11.10 -10.01
C VAL A 115 8.83 -11.32 -9.15
N ARG A 116 9.05 -10.53 -8.12
CA ARG A 116 10.13 -10.75 -7.14
C ARG A 116 10.00 -12.10 -6.43
N HIS A 117 8.78 -12.50 -6.09
CA HIS A 117 8.53 -13.82 -5.50
C HIS A 117 8.93 -14.94 -6.45
N LEU A 118 8.62 -14.81 -7.75
CA LEU A 118 9.05 -15.77 -8.78
C LEU A 118 10.58 -15.81 -8.96
N ALA A 119 11.23 -14.67 -8.81
CA ALA A 119 12.68 -14.53 -8.97
C ALA A 119 13.48 -15.02 -7.76
N ALA A 120 12.87 -15.17 -6.60
CA ALA A 120 13.51 -15.59 -5.37
C ALA A 120 14.07 -17.02 -5.51
N LYS A 121 15.34 -17.19 -5.19
CA LYS A 121 16.05 -18.48 -5.31
C LYS A 121 15.84 -19.37 -4.09
N ASP A 122 15.61 -18.76 -2.93
CA ASP A 122 15.44 -19.45 -1.66
C ASP A 122 14.53 -18.67 -0.69
N GLU A 123 14.27 -19.27 0.46
CA GLU A 123 13.41 -18.68 1.49
C GLU A 123 13.99 -17.42 2.14
N SER A 124 15.31 -17.20 2.11
CA SER A 124 15.91 -16.01 2.68
C SER A 124 15.62 -14.79 1.82
N GLU A 125 15.71 -14.94 0.50
CA GLU A 125 15.30 -13.88 -0.44
C GLU A 125 13.80 -13.55 -0.31
N LEU A 126 12.96 -14.54 -0.04
CA LEU A 126 11.53 -14.33 0.22
C LEU A 126 11.24 -13.55 1.51
N LYS A 127 12.08 -13.73 2.54
CA LYS A 127 11.96 -12.94 3.79
C LYS A 127 12.22 -11.45 3.54
N ASP A 128 13.21 -11.13 2.75
CA ASP A 128 13.55 -9.74 2.39
C ASP A 128 12.44 -9.07 1.57
N LEU A 129 11.62 -9.85 0.89
CA LEU A 129 10.46 -9.34 0.15
C LEU A 129 9.25 -9.03 1.05
N GLY A 130 9.35 -9.25 2.36
CA GLY A 130 8.25 -9.04 3.30
C GLY A 130 7.08 -10.03 3.14
N LEU A 131 7.23 -11.06 2.32
CA LEU A 131 6.18 -12.03 2.00
C LEU A 131 5.99 -13.10 3.09
N LYS A 132 6.91 -13.17 4.05
CA LYS A 132 6.81 -14.01 5.25
C LYS A 132 6.82 -13.18 6.53
N ALA A 133 6.07 -12.13 6.60
CA ALA A 133 5.63 -11.69 7.90
C ALA A 133 4.73 -12.80 8.43
N GLU A 134 5.28 -13.68 9.27
CA GLU A 134 4.43 -14.48 10.16
C GLU A 134 3.48 -13.48 10.81
N ARG A 135 2.21 -13.54 10.45
CA ARG A 135 1.19 -12.80 11.17
C ARG A 135 1.21 -13.32 12.60
N LYS A 136 1.94 -12.64 13.44
CA LYS A 136 1.70 -12.78 14.88
C LYS A 136 0.23 -12.44 15.05
N SER A 137 -0.56 -13.42 15.50
CA SER A 137 -1.96 -13.14 15.74
C SER A 137 -2.03 -11.91 16.64
N PRO A 138 -2.98 -10.98 16.44
CA PRO A 138 -3.10 -9.80 17.29
C PRO A 138 -3.12 -10.15 18.78
N VAL A 139 -3.66 -11.31 19.11
CA VAL A 139 -3.67 -11.86 20.47
C VAL A 139 -2.25 -12.20 20.94
N LYS A 140 -1.42 -12.82 20.09
CA LYS A 140 -0.02 -13.15 20.45
C LYS A 140 0.83 -11.88 20.61
N GLU A 141 0.61 -10.87 19.79
CA GLU A 141 1.29 -9.57 19.94
C GLU A 141 0.85 -8.85 21.23
N PHE A 142 -0.43 -8.86 21.53
CA PHE A 142 -0.95 -8.29 22.76
C PHE A 142 -0.36 -8.98 24.00
N ILE A 143 -0.32 -10.32 24.02
CA ILE A 143 0.28 -11.11 25.09
C ILE A 143 1.76 -10.79 25.23
N ALA A 144 2.51 -10.73 24.12
CA ALA A 144 3.94 -10.42 24.15
C ALA A 144 4.22 -9.00 24.69
N ARG A 145 3.43 -8.01 24.28
CA ARG A 145 3.54 -6.63 24.80
C ARG A 145 3.22 -6.55 26.29
N ARG A 146 2.17 -7.23 26.72
CA ARG A 146 1.79 -7.31 28.13
C ARG A 146 2.89 -7.96 28.97
N ASP A 147 3.45 -9.06 28.50
CA ASP A 147 4.46 -9.82 29.24
C ASP A 147 5.79 -9.06 29.29
N ASN A 148 6.15 -8.32 28.25
CA ASN A 148 7.30 -7.42 28.27
C ASN A 148 7.10 -6.24 29.23
N ALA A 149 5.94 -5.61 29.21
CA ALA A 149 5.62 -4.54 30.15
C ALA A 149 5.66 -5.01 31.63
N ARG A 150 5.23 -6.25 31.90
CA ARG A 150 5.34 -6.85 33.24
C ARG A 150 6.78 -7.10 33.67
N LYS A 151 7.64 -7.55 32.74
CA LYS A 151 9.07 -7.75 33.01
C LYS A 151 9.77 -6.43 33.30
N GLU A 152 9.47 -5.38 32.54
CA GLU A 152 10.03 -4.04 32.74
C GLU A 152 9.54 -3.40 34.05
N ALA A 153 8.32 -3.69 34.47
CA ALA A 153 7.76 -3.21 35.73
C ALA A 153 8.22 -4.04 36.96
N GLY A 154 9.07 -5.05 36.78
CA GLY A 154 9.57 -5.89 37.88
C GLY A 154 8.50 -6.73 38.60
N VAL A 155 7.36 -6.97 37.94
CA VAL A 155 6.27 -7.80 38.46
C VAL A 155 6.44 -9.20 37.87
N THR A 156 6.85 -10.11 38.73
CA THR A 156 6.88 -11.55 38.41
C THR A 156 5.49 -12.15 38.50
#